data_799cf8c9bf92f92433040153a0ea8a56
#
_entry.id   799cf8c9bf92f92433040153a0ea8a56
#
_cell.length_a   1.000
_cell.length_b   1.000
_cell.length_c   1.000
_cell.angle_alpha   90.00
_cell.angle_beta   90.00
_cell.angle_gamma   90.00
#
_symmetry.space_group_name_H-M   'P 1'
#
loop_
_entity.id
_entity.type
_entity.pdbx_description
1 polymer ?
#
loop_
_entity_poly.entity_id
_entity_poly.type
_entity_poly.pdbx_seq_one_letter_code
_entity_poly.pdbx_strand_id
1 'polypeptide(L)'
;MTLSTHVLDANSGRPAPNVALTLHRRAETGTWVPVGEGVTDDDGRCSTLAPKGLLVAVYRLDFDTGAYFVATGQKGFYPEVSIVFEVTEPARHHHVPLLLSPFAYSTYRGS
;
A
#
# COMPACT_ATOMS: atom_id res chain seq x y z
N MET A 1 6.30 -14.13 -5.18
CA MET A 1 5.87 -12.82 -4.64
C MET A 1 5.06 -13.06 -3.39
N THR A 2 5.48 -12.44 -2.30
CA THR A 2 4.87 -12.67 -1.00
C THR A 2 3.97 -11.51 -0.55
N LEU A 3 4.07 -10.35 -1.20
CA LEU A 3 3.24 -9.18 -0.90
C LEU A 3 2.83 -8.47 -2.18
N SER A 4 1.56 -8.14 -2.27
CA SER A 4 1.02 -7.31 -3.34
C SER A 4 -0.02 -6.34 -2.80
N THR A 5 -0.23 -5.27 -3.51
CA THR A 5 -1.29 -4.31 -3.23
C THR A 5 -2.04 -4.00 -4.52
N HIS A 6 -3.24 -3.45 -4.38
CA HIS A 6 -4.07 -3.03 -5.50
C HIS A 6 -4.83 -1.79 -5.06
N VAL A 7 -4.56 -0.66 -5.69
CA VAL A 7 -5.21 0.60 -5.36
C VAL A 7 -6.33 0.86 -6.37
N LEU A 8 -7.53 1.01 -5.87
CA LEU A 8 -8.72 1.29 -6.65
C LEU A 8 -9.24 2.68 -6.29
N ASP A 9 -9.47 3.49 -7.31
CA ASP A 9 -10.09 4.80 -7.15
C ASP A 9 -11.60 4.60 -7.16
N ALA A 10 -12.20 4.64 -5.96
CA ALA A 10 -13.64 4.40 -5.81
C ALA A 10 -14.49 5.55 -6.37
N ASN A 11 -13.89 6.72 -6.57
CA ASN A 11 -14.58 7.87 -7.16
C ASN A 11 -14.76 7.70 -8.67
N SER A 12 -13.74 7.17 -9.36
CA SER A 12 -13.80 6.92 -10.80
C SER A 12 -14.28 5.52 -11.15
N GLY A 13 -14.19 4.58 -10.21
CA GLY A 13 -14.45 3.17 -10.47
C GLY A 13 -13.32 2.46 -11.21
N ARG A 14 -12.14 3.05 -11.26
CA ARG A 14 -10.99 2.56 -12.03
C ARG A 14 -9.79 2.30 -11.12
N PRO A 15 -8.84 1.46 -11.57
CA PRO A 15 -7.56 1.34 -10.86
C PRO A 15 -6.83 2.68 -10.79
N ALA A 16 -6.04 2.88 -9.73
CA ALA A 16 -5.26 4.09 -9.53
C ALA A 16 -3.80 3.84 -9.90
N PRO A 17 -3.35 4.29 -11.09
CA PRO A 17 -1.97 4.14 -11.50
C PRO A 17 -1.07 5.21 -10.90
N ASN A 18 0.22 4.95 -10.90
CA ASN A 18 1.26 5.91 -10.51
C ASN A 18 1.15 6.40 -9.05
N VAL A 19 0.59 5.58 -8.17
CA VAL A 19 0.59 5.87 -6.74
C VAL A 19 1.91 5.37 -6.16
N ALA A 20 2.72 6.28 -5.64
CA ALA A 20 3.97 5.93 -4.97
C ALA A 20 3.67 5.34 -3.59
N LEU A 21 4.40 4.29 -3.23
CA LEU A 21 4.21 3.67 -1.93
C LEU A 21 5.52 3.09 -1.42
N THR A 22 5.61 2.95 -0.10
CA THR A 22 6.76 2.39 0.59
C THR A 22 6.30 1.33 1.57
N LEU A 23 7.20 0.37 1.84
CA LEU A 23 6.99 -0.66 2.85
C LEU A 23 8.06 -0.52 3.93
N HIS A 24 7.61 -0.53 5.17
CA HIS A 24 8.48 -0.53 6.35
C HIS A 24 8.16 -1.73 7.23
N ARG A 25 9.17 -2.21 7.95
CA ARG A 25 9.03 -3.25 8.97
C ARG A 25 9.34 -2.66 10.33
N ARG A 26 8.55 -3.03 11.35
CA ARG A 26 8.82 -2.61 12.72
C ARG A 26 9.89 -3.53 13.32
N ALA A 27 11.01 -2.94 13.73
CA ALA A 27 12.07 -3.64 14.43
C ALA A 27 11.66 -3.91 15.89
N GLU A 28 12.39 -4.81 16.56
CA GLU A 28 12.15 -5.13 17.98
C GLU A 28 12.20 -3.89 18.86
N THR A 29 13.01 -2.90 18.48
CA THR A 29 13.12 -1.63 19.19
C THR A 29 11.90 -0.72 19.03
N GLY A 30 10.96 -1.08 18.14
CA GLY A 30 9.78 -0.28 17.83
C GLY A 30 9.99 0.71 16.69
N THR A 31 11.21 0.83 16.15
CA THR A 31 11.48 1.72 15.02
C THR A 31 11.08 1.08 13.69
N TRP A 32 10.71 1.91 12.73
CA TRP A 32 10.37 1.46 11.38
C TRP A 32 11.62 1.41 10.51
N VAL A 33 11.82 0.27 9.85
CA VAL A 33 12.98 0.02 8.98
C VAL A 33 12.48 -0.05 7.54
N PRO A 34 13.06 0.70 6.61
CA PRO A 34 12.69 0.61 5.19
C PRO A 34 12.94 -0.79 4.64
N VAL A 35 11.96 -1.30 3.89
CA VAL A 35 12.04 -2.62 3.24
C VAL A 35 12.04 -2.48 1.73
N GLY A 36 11.17 -1.64 1.19
CA GLY A 36 11.07 -1.45 -0.23
C GLY A 36 10.17 -0.28 -0.60
N GLU A 37 10.21 0.07 -1.87
CA GLU A 37 9.37 1.12 -2.43
C GLU A 37 8.93 0.72 -3.83
N GLY A 38 7.88 1.34 -4.31
CA GLY A 38 7.35 1.07 -5.62
C GLY A 38 6.30 2.08 -6.04
N VAL A 39 5.72 1.84 -7.20
CA VAL A 39 4.68 2.67 -7.79
C VAL A 39 3.64 1.72 -8.38
N THR A 40 2.36 2.03 -8.23
CA THR A 40 1.33 1.20 -8.85
C THR A 40 1.41 1.30 -10.38
N ASP A 41 1.16 0.18 -11.05
CA ASP A 41 1.11 0.11 -12.50
C ASP A 41 -0.25 0.59 -13.05
N ASP A 42 -0.48 0.41 -14.35
CA ASP A 42 -1.72 0.85 -15.00
C ASP A 42 -2.96 0.13 -14.45
N ASP A 43 -2.78 -1.03 -13.86
CA ASP A 43 -3.85 -1.79 -13.20
C ASP A 43 -3.99 -1.43 -11.72
N GLY A 44 -3.23 -0.46 -11.23
CA GLY A 44 -3.24 -0.08 -9.82
C GLY A 44 -2.52 -1.05 -8.91
N ARG A 45 -1.69 -1.94 -9.45
CA ARG A 45 -1.05 -3.02 -8.70
C ARG A 45 0.44 -2.74 -8.49
N CYS A 46 0.95 -3.25 -7.37
CA CYS A 46 2.38 -3.26 -7.08
C CYS A 46 2.70 -4.55 -6.32
N SER A 47 3.72 -5.27 -6.76
CA SER A 47 4.13 -6.55 -6.18
C SER A 47 5.65 -6.64 -5.94
N THR A 48 6.35 -5.51 -5.97
CA THR A 48 7.82 -5.46 -5.91
C THR A 48 8.36 -4.92 -4.57
N LEU A 49 7.49 -4.77 -3.57
CA LEU A 49 7.82 -4.07 -2.31
C LEU A 49 8.70 -4.89 -1.38
N ALA A 50 8.66 -6.21 -1.46
CA ALA A 50 9.42 -7.10 -0.59
C ALA A 50 10.27 -8.06 -1.42
N PRO A 51 11.33 -7.55 -2.10
CA PRO A 51 12.11 -8.38 -3.04
C PRO A 51 12.83 -9.53 -2.35
N LYS A 52 13.11 -9.42 -1.05
CA LYS A 52 13.77 -10.46 -0.26
C LYS A 52 12.79 -11.28 0.58
N GLY A 53 11.48 -11.13 0.32
CA GLY A 53 10.43 -11.79 1.09
C GLY A 53 10.09 -11.07 2.38
N LEU A 54 9.21 -11.69 3.16
CA LEU A 54 8.72 -11.13 4.42
C LEU A 54 9.25 -11.95 5.59
N LEU A 55 9.31 -11.32 6.74
CA LEU A 55 9.62 -11.95 8.04
C LEU A 55 8.36 -11.98 8.91
N VAL A 56 8.38 -12.74 9.99
CA VAL A 56 7.37 -12.63 11.03
C VAL A 56 7.58 -11.29 11.74
N ALA A 57 6.72 -10.32 11.43
CA ALA A 57 6.85 -8.96 11.94
C ALA A 57 5.60 -8.14 11.63
N VAL A 58 5.56 -6.93 12.17
CA VAL A 58 4.56 -5.93 11.82
C VAL A 58 5.14 -5.05 10.72
N TYR A 59 4.35 -4.79 9.69
CA TYR A 59 4.72 -3.99 8.54
C TYR A 59 3.78 -2.81 8.39
N ARG A 60 4.23 -1.79 7.67
CA ARG A 60 3.41 -0.61 7.33
C ARG A 60 3.60 -0.28 5.86
N LEU A 61 2.47 -0.17 5.15
CA LEU A 61 2.43 0.38 3.80
C LEU A 61 2.04 1.86 3.89
N ASP A 62 2.81 2.72 3.25
CA ASP A 62 2.52 4.15 3.16
C ASP A 62 2.26 4.50 1.69
N PHE A 63 1.10 5.05 1.40
CA PHE A 63 0.69 5.43 0.05
C PHE A 63 0.65 6.95 -0.06
N ASP A 64 1.29 7.50 -1.09
CA ASP A 64 1.26 8.94 -1.38
C ASP A 64 -0.04 9.28 -2.15
N THR A 65 -1.13 9.29 -1.42
CA THR A 65 -2.45 9.57 -1.98
C THR A 65 -2.61 11.04 -2.36
N GLY A 66 -1.94 11.96 -1.65
CA GLY A 66 -1.98 13.37 -1.96
C GLY A 66 -1.49 13.68 -3.36
N ALA A 67 -0.36 13.11 -3.75
CA ALA A 67 0.18 13.29 -5.10
C ALA A 67 -0.77 12.73 -6.16
N TYR A 68 -1.40 11.58 -5.90
CA TYR A 68 -2.36 10.98 -6.80
C TYR A 68 -3.58 11.90 -7.00
N PHE A 69 -4.13 12.46 -5.93
CA PHE A 69 -5.27 13.37 -6.01
C PHE A 69 -4.92 14.63 -6.81
N VAL A 70 -3.75 15.21 -6.58
CA VAL A 70 -3.30 16.37 -7.35
C VAL A 70 -3.19 16.01 -8.82
N ALA A 71 -2.56 14.89 -9.15
CA ALA A 71 -2.36 14.47 -10.54
C ALA A 71 -3.68 14.20 -11.27
N THR A 72 -4.73 13.81 -10.56
CA THR A 72 -6.04 13.50 -11.14
C THR A 72 -7.07 14.61 -10.97
N GLY A 73 -6.65 15.79 -10.47
CA GLY A 73 -7.54 16.94 -10.32
C GLY A 73 -8.58 16.79 -9.21
N GLN A 74 -8.31 15.93 -8.23
CA GLN A 74 -9.22 15.71 -7.12
C GLN A 74 -8.72 16.44 -5.88
N LYS A 75 -9.65 16.85 -5.02
CA LYS A 75 -9.32 17.46 -3.72
C LYS A 75 -9.53 16.41 -2.65
N GLY A 76 -8.43 15.74 -2.27
CA GLY A 76 -8.47 14.73 -1.24
C GLY A 76 -8.21 15.29 0.14
N PHE A 77 -8.78 14.64 1.14
CA PHE A 77 -8.58 15.02 2.55
C PHE A 77 -7.36 14.35 3.16
N TYR A 78 -7.05 13.12 2.73
CA TYR A 78 -5.95 12.33 3.29
C TYR A 78 -4.72 12.45 2.39
N PRO A 79 -3.68 13.20 2.80
CA PRO A 79 -2.49 13.40 1.97
C PRO A 79 -1.63 12.13 1.86
N GLU A 80 -1.80 11.22 2.80
CA GLU A 80 -1.19 9.89 2.77
C GLU A 80 -2.10 8.90 3.48
N VAL A 81 -1.93 7.63 3.15
CA VAL A 81 -2.62 6.53 3.82
C VAL A 81 -1.57 5.56 4.30
N SER A 82 -1.61 5.23 5.60
CA SER A 82 -0.72 4.23 6.20
C SER A 82 -1.55 3.06 6.68
N ILE A 83 -1.16 1.86 6.25
CA ILE A 83 -1.83 0.61 6.64
C ILE A 83 -0.81 -0.24 7.39
N VAL A 84 -1.10 -0.51 8.66
CA VAL A 84 -0.28 -1.36 9.50
C VAL A 84 -0.91 -2.75 9.50
N PHE A 85 -0.10 -3.78 9.24
CA PHE A 85 -0.57 -5.17 9.20
C PHE A 85 0.49 -6.10 9.77
N GLU A 86 0.05 -7.26 10.23
CA GLU A 86 0.95 -8.24 10.86
C GLU A 86 1.15 -9.44 9.95
N VAL A 87 2.41 -9.85 9.80
CA VAL A 87 2.79 -11.07 9.09
C VAL A 87 3.15 -12.14 10.11
N THR A 88 2.35 -13.20 10.16
CA THR A 88 2.59 -14.36 11.02
C THR A 88 3.05 -15.59 10.25
N GLU A 89 2.72 -15.65 8.97
CA GLU A 89 3.08 -16.75 8.06
C GLU A 89 3.78 -16.18 6.83
N PRO A 90 5.09 -15.87 6.91
CA PRO A 90 5.79 -15.14 5.84
C PRO A 90 5.86 -15.89 4.51
N ALA A 91 5.74 -17.21 4.51
CA ALA A 91 5.71 -17.98 3.26
C ALA A 91 4.39 -17.85 2.50
N ARG A 92 3.33 -17.40 3.18
CA ARG A 92 2.01 -17.21 2.59
C ARG A 92 1.97 -15.88 1.85
N HIS A 93 1.28 -15.84 0.72
CA HIS A 93 1.05 -14.59 0.00
C HIS A 93 0.14 -13.65 0.80
N HIS A 94 0.53 -12.37 0.85
CA HIS A 94 -0.23 -11.32 1.52
C HIS A 94 -0.68 -10.32 0.48
N HIS A 95 -1.97 -10.00 0.46
CA HIS A 95 -2.54 -9.02 -0.44
C HIS A 95 -3.29 -7.97 0.37
N VAL A 96 -2.87 -6.71 0.22
CA VAL A 96 -3.40 -5.57 0.98
C VAL A 96 -3.95 -4.55 -0.01
N PRO A 97 -5.25 -4.64 -0.36
CA PRO A 97 -5.88 -3.67 -1.26
C PRO A 97 -6.18 -2.36 -0.57
N LEU A 98 -6.23 -1.29 -1.34
CA LEU A 98 -6.67 0.03 -0.88
C LEU A 98 -7.78 0.53 -1.79
N LEU A 99 -8.97 0.77 -1.22
CA LEU A 99 -10.06 1.45 -1.90
C LEU A 99 -10.00 2.91 -1.49
N LEU A 100 -9.75 3.78 -2.46
CA LEU A 100 -9.41 5.17 -2.23
C LEU A 100 -10.48 6.09 -2.81
N SER A 101 -10.92 7.07 -2.04
CA SER A 101 -11.75 8.18 -2.52
C SER A 101 -11.27 9.48 -1.87
N PRO A 102 -11.74 10.66 -2.34
CA PRO A 102 -11.22 11.92 -1.82
C PRO A 102 -11.38 12.12 -0.31
N PHE A 103 -12.42 11.57 0.30
CA PHE A 103 -12.72 11.80 1.71
C PHE A 103 -12.83 10.53 2.55
N ALA A 104 -12.49 9.38 1.97
CA ALA A 104 -12.58 8.11 2.68
C ALA A 104 -11.66 7.08 2.05
N TYR A 105 -11.27 6.09 2.81
CA TYR A 105 -10.59 4.93 2.26
C TYR A 105 -10.92 3.71 3.11
N SER A 106 -10.73 2.54 2.51
CA SER A 106 -10.86 1.28 3.21
C SER A 106 -9.81 0.29 2.71
N THR A 107 -9.52 -0.67 3.54
CA THR A 107 -8.60 -1.75 3.23
C THR A 107 -9.15 -3.04 3.81
N TYR A 108 -8.67 -4.17 3.28
CA TYR A 108 -9.04 -5.48 3.80
C TYR A 108 -7.93 -6.46 3.47
N ARG A 109 -7.96 -7.62 4.09
CA ARG A 109 -7.03 -8.68 3.73
C ARG A 109 -7.56 -9.40 2.51
N GLY A 110 -6.87 -9.26 1.38
CA GLY A 110 -7.20 -9.98 0.17
C GLY A 110 -6.78 -11.45 0.25
N SER A 111 -7.40 -12.26 -0.53
CA SER A 111 -7.08 -13.68 -0.60
C SER A 111 -6.00 -14.02 -1.63
#